data_ddc63c703ddfbb25a34a415bea411a30
#
_entry.id   ddc63c703ddfbb25a34a415bea411a30
#
_cell.length_a   1.000
_cell.length_b   1.000
_cell.length_c   1.000
_cell.angle_alpha   90.00
_cell.angle_beta   90.00
_cell.angle_gamma   90.00
#
_symmetry.space_group_name_H-M   'P 1'
#
loop_
_entity.id
_entity.type
_entity.pdbx_description
1 polymer ?
#
loop_
_entity_poly.entity_id
_entity_poly.type
_entity_poly.pdbx_seq_one_letter_code
_entity_poly.pdbx_strand_id
1 'polypeptide(L)'
;MPKPKKYGVIYNWDGAPHGSNEYPQSMQQFLDKMYDPLADTQVGAHFWCTGEDTSRWKSKVLELTGDAENRKYENTHSYISAENVRAMIERGEDPQAEAIKRGRELGMDVYASIRMNDNHFNGLQIDEIPNSKNISLTKMRRDHPEWMLGEKTHDWFAVSWNMEVPEIREYRFNHVKEVCTLWDWDGVELDWQRHNFHLPNDDAYRLRYVLTDLQRAIRQTTNEIAKKRGRPFYLAARVSGTLEMSRHIGYDIPTWVNEGLVDILIPSGGSGTDPLMNIEEYVELCNGTDIDIYGAIYGEFYGQ
;
A
#
# COMPACT_ATOMS: atom_id res chain seq x y z
N MET A 1 16.07 13.87 9.85
CA MET A 1 16.73 13.25 8.67
C MET A 1 16.89 14.30 7.59
N PRO A 2 17.81 14.17 6.62
CA PRO A 2 17.81 15.07 5.48
C PRO A 2 16.47 14.94 4.74
N LYS A 3 16.03 16.05 4.15
CA LYS A 3 14.81 16.11 3.33
C LYS A 3 14.91 15.17 2.13
N PRO A 4 13.80 14.55 1.67
CA PRO A 4 13.78 13.81 0.41
C PRO A 4 14.23 14.70 -0.76
N LYS A 5 14.87 14.12 -1.77
CA LYS A 5 15.09 14.85 -3.01
C LYS A 5 13.73 15.10 -3.68
N LYS A 6 13.59 16.27 -4.33
CA LYS A 6 12.37 16.55 -5.09
C LYS A 6 12.35 15.70 -6.35
N TYR A 7 11.27 14.96 -6.54
CA TYR A 7 11.00 14.20 -7.75
C TYR A 7 10.20 15.08 -8.74
N GLY A 8 10.52 15.01 -10.02
CA GLY A 8 9.69 15.61 -11.05
C GLY A 8 8.38 14.83 -11.19
N VAL A 9 8.48 13.51 -11.21
CA VAL A 9 7.36 12.57 -11.28
C VAL A 9 7.63 11.41 -10.33
N ILE A 10 6.61 11.04 -9.55
CA ILE A 10 6.54 9.77 -8.82
C ILE A 10 5.60 8.86 -9.62
N TYR A 11 6.07 7.69 -10.02
CA TYR A 11 5.24 6.67 -10.63
C TYR A 11 4.78 5.69 -9.54
N ASN A 12 3.50 5.77 -9.17
CA ASN A 12 2.89 4.85 -8.23
C ASN A 12 2.18 3.75 -9.04
N TRP A 13 2.65 2.52 -8.89
CA TRP A 13 2.14 1.40 -9.66
C TRP A 13 1.63 0.28 -8.75
N ASP A 14 0.35 -0.03 -8.88
CA ASP A 14 -0.30 -1.14 -8.20
C ASP A 14 -0.39 -2.42 -9.06
N GLY A 15 0.23 -2.39 -10.23
CA GLY A 15 0.22 -3.52 -11.15
C GLY A 15 0.87 -4.78 -10.58
N ALA A 16 0.37 -5.93 -11.04
CA ALA A 16 0.88 -7.23 -10.67
C ALA A 16 1.85 -7.72 -11.77
N PRO A 17 3.16 -7.54 -11.61
CA PRO A 17 4.12 -7.97 -12.64
C PRO A 17 4.12 -9.49 -12.85
N HIS A 18 3.67 -10.26 -11.86
CA HIS A 18 3.48 -11.71 -11.97
C HIS A 18 2.21 -12.11 -12.75
N GLY A 19 1.24 -11.22 -12.89
CA GLY A 19 0.00 -11.46 -13.63
C GLY A 19 0.19 -11.16 -15.10
N SER A 20 0.38 -12.16 -15.93
CA SER A 20 0.51 -12.01 -17.37
C SER A 20 0.22 -13.32 -18.09
N ASN A 21 0.56 -13.39 -19.36
CA ASN A 21 0.38 -14.59 -20.17
C ASN A 21 1.61 -15.53 -20.13
N GLU A 22 2.71 -15.09 -19.52
CA GLU A 22 3.91 -15.90 -19.40
C GLU A 22 3.82 -16.85 -18.20
N TYR A 23 4.09 -18.15 -18.44
CA TYR A 23 4.24 -19.15 -17.39
C TYR A 23 5.16 -20.30 -17.88
N PRO A 24 6.21 -20.61 -17.14
CA PRO A 24 6.74 -19.87 -16.00
C PRO A 24 7.40 -18.56 -16.45
N GLN A 25 7.15 -17.50 -15.71
CA GLN A 25 7.74 -16.19 -15.96
C GLN A 25 9.23 -16.18 -15.54
N SER A 26 10.10 -15.59 -16.36
CA SER A 26 11.48 -15.31 -15.99
C SER A 26 11.59 -13.99 -15.20
N MET A 27 12.71 -13.81 -14.46
CA MET A 27 13.00 -12.55 -13.77
C MET A 27 13.12 -11.39 -14.78
N GLN A 28 13.67 -11.63 -15.98
CA GLN A 28 13.77 -10.60 -17.02
C GLN A 28 12.39 -10.13 -17.46
N GLN A 29 11.46 -11.03 -17.78
CA GLN A 29 10.09 -10.69 -18.16
C GLN A 29 9.35 -9.92 -17.04
N PHE A 30 9.62 -10.28 -15.77
CA PHE A 30 9.08 -9.56 -14.63
C PHE A 30 9.59 -8.11 -14.58
N LEU A 31 10.90 -7.91 -14.74
CA LEU A 31 11.53 -6.58 -14.70
C LEU A 31 11.16 -5.73 -15.90
N ASP A 32 11.12 -6.31 -17.10
CA ASP A 32 10.73 -5.62 -18.33
C ASP A 32 9.31 -5.07 -18.21
N LYS A 33 8.39 -5.89 -17.73
CA LYS A 33 7.00 -5.48 -17.49
C LYS A 33 6.88 -4.30 -16.52
N MET A 34 7.74 -4.25 -15.52
CA MET A 34 7.75 -3.19 -14.52
C MET A 34 8.44 -1.92 -15.00
N TYR A 35 9.55 -2.05 -15.70
CA TYR A 35 10.47 -0.93 -15.95
C TYR A 35 10.58 -0.46 -17.39
N ASP A 36 10.22 -1.29 -18.40
CA ASP A 36 10.26 -0.83 -19.81
C ASP A 36 9.37 0.41 -20.05
N PRO A 37 8.16 0.51 -19.45
CA PRO A 37 7.35 1.72 -19.58
C PRO A 37 7.97 2.97 -18.95
N LEU A 38 8.95 2.80 -18.04
CA LEU A 38 9.59 3.89 -17.30
C LEU A 38 10.96 4.28 -17.88
N ALA A 39 11.49 3.49 -18.82
CA ALA A 39 12.76 3.80 -19.47
C ALA A 39 12.67 5.14 -20.23
N ASP A 40 13.74 5.93 -20.14
CA ASP A 40 13.85 7.25 -20.79
C ASP A 40 12.73 8.25 -20.43
N THR A 41 12.10 8.09 -19.27
CA THR A 41 11.10 9.01 -18.74
C THR A 41 11.70 9.95 -17.68
N GLN A 42 10.89 10.92 -17.22
CA GLN A 42 11.26 11.83 -16.13
C GLN A 42 10.88 11.30 -14.74
N VAL A 43 10.55 10.02 -14.63
CA VAL A 43 10.22 9.40 -13.33
C VAL A 43 11.45 9.36 -12.44
N GLY A 44 11.38 10.04 -11.31
CA GLY A 44 12.46 10.11 -10.33
C GLY A 44 12.29 9.14 -9.16
N ALA A 45 11.08 8.63 -8.95
CA ALA A 45 10.79 7.60 -7.95
C ALA A 45 9.72 6.65 -8.44
N HIS A 46 9.91 5.37 -8.15
CA HIS A 46 8.93 4.31 -8.40
C HIS A 46 8.39 3.80 -7.07
N PHE A 47 7.09 3.95 -6.87
CA PHE A 47 6.36 3.43 -5.72
C PHE A 47 5.62 2.17 -6.17
N TRP A 48 6.14 1.02 -5.79
CA TRP A 48 5.56 -0.25 -6.21
C TRP A 48 4.72 -0.88 -5.10
N CYS A 49 3.44 -1.17 -5.42
CA CYS A 49 2.55 -1.89 -4.52
C CYS A 49 3.04 -3.33 -4.32
N THR A 50 3.57 -3.61 -3.12
CA THR A 50 4.08 -4.92 -2.76
C THR A 50 3.00 -5.91 -2.36
N GLY A 51 1.78 -5.46 -2.13
CA GLY A 51 0.62 -6.28 -1.77
C GLY A 51 -0.28 -5.65 -0.70
N GLU A 52 -1.36 -6.34 -0.41
CA GLU A 52 -2.37 -5.94 0.58
C GLU A 52 -2.40 -6.93 1.74
N ASP A 53 -3.19 -8.01 1.61
CA ASP A 53 -3.37 -9.04 2.63
C ASP A 53 -2.58 -10.31 2.33
N THR A 54 -2.19 -10.55 1.08
CA THR A 54 -1.37 -11.70 0.68
C THR A 54 0.02 -11.27 0.23
N SER A 55 1.01 -12.11 0.47
CA SER A 55 2.39 -11.87 0.09
C SER A 55 2.72 -12.47 -1.28
N ARG A 56 3.77 -11.91 -1.88
CA ARG A 56 4.45 -12.45 -3.08
C ARG A 56 5.88 -12.90 -2.75
N TRP A 57 6.14 -13.24 -1.48
CA TRP A 57 7.41 -13.73 -0.93
C TRP A 57 7.13 -14.66 0.25
N LYS A 58 8.15 -15.34 0.75
CA LYS A 58 8.05 -16.12 2.00
C LYS A 58 7.93 -15.19 3.20
N SER A 59 6.73 -14.72 3.46
CA SER A 59 6.41 -13.86 4.60
C SER A 59 6.31 -14.67 5.89
N LYS A 60 6.61 -14.02 7.02
CA LYS A 60 6.31 -14.50 8.37
C LYS A 60 5.01 -13.94 8.92
N VAL A 61 4.44 -12.96 8.23
CA VAL A 61 3.26 -12.21 8.65
C VAL A 61 2.06 -12.52 7.77
N LEU A 62 2.28 -12.53 6.44
CA LEU A 62 1.24 -12.69 5.44
C LEU A 62 1.21 -14.12 4.88
N GLU A 63 0.03 -14.57 4.52
CA GLU A 63 -0.12 -15.78 3.70
C GLU A 63 0.39 -15.54 2.27
N LEU A 64 1.01 -16.54 1.68
CA LEU A 64 1.39 -16.46 0.28
C LEU A 64 0.12 -16.50 -0.60
N THR A 65 0.08 -15.69 -1.64
CA THR A 65 -1.05 -15.65 -2.58
C THR A 65 -1.45 -17.05 -3.05
N GLY A 66 -2.71 -17.41 -2.84
CA GLY A 66 -3.30 -18.71 -3.19
C GLY A 66 -3.11 -19.83 -2.15
N ASP A 67 -2.39 -19.61 -1.04
CA ASP A 67 -2.20 -20.64 0.01
C ASP A 67 -3.49 -20.96 0.75
N ALA A 68 -4.31 -19.93 1.06
CA ALA A 68 -5.57 -20.11 1.78
C ALA A 68 -6.55 -21.03 1.04
N GLU A 69 -6.46 -21.13 -0.28
CA GLU A 69 -7.28 -22.00 -1.11
C GLU A 69 -6.62 -23.37 -1.44
N ASN A 70 -5.49 -23.68 -0.82
CA ASN A 70 -4.74 -24.91 -1.12
C ASN A 70 -4.44 -25.05 -2.63
N ARG A 71 -4.09 -23.93 -3.29
CA ARG A 71 -3.80 -23.86 -4.73
C ARG A 71 -5.01 -24.19 -5.63
N LYS A 72 -6.20 -23.86 -5.18
CA LYS A 72 -7.42 -23.93 -6.00
C LYS A 72 -7.72 -22.52 -6.51
N TYR A 73 -7.65 -22.34 -7.81
CA TYR A 73 -7.80 -21.05 -8.45
C TYR A 73 -9.14 -20.91 -9.16
N GLU A 74 -9.73 -19.73 -9.11
CA GLU A 74 -11.00 -19.44 -9.75
C GLU A 74 -10.89 -19.37 -11.29
N ASN A 75 -9.73 -18.93 -11.79
CA ASN A 75 -9.49 -18.70 -13.20
C ASN A 75 -8.01 -18.79 -13.56
N THR A 76 -7.73 -18.76 -14.87
CA THR A 76 -6.35 -18.87 -15.41
C THR A 76 -5.46 -17.71 -14.98
N HIS A 77 -5.98 -16.50 -14.87
CA HIS A 77 -5.19 -15.33 -14.45
C HIS A 77 -4.70 -15.50 -13.00
N SER A 78 -5.58 -15.89 -12.09
CA SER A 78 -5.23 -16.19 -10.70
C SER A 78 -4.20 -17.32 -10.60
N TYR A 79 -4.36 -18.37 -11.43
CA TYR A 79 -3.40 -19.46 -11.53
C TYR A 79 -2.02 -18.96 -11.95
N ILE A 80 -1.92 -18.26 -13.09
CA ILE A 80 -0.64 -17.75 -13.63
C ILE A 80 0.03 -16.83 -12.60
N SER A 81 -0.70 -15.90 -12.01
CA SER A 81 -0.14 -14.95 -11.04
C SER A 81 0.44 -15.67 -9.81
N ALA A 82 -0.32 -16.56 -9.18
CA ALA A 82 0.12 -17.25 -7.98
C ALA A 82 1.26 -18.25 -8.27
N GLU A 83 1.19 -18.99 -9.36
CA GLU A 83 2.21 -19.98 -9.68
C GLU A 83 3.51 -19.33 -10.18
N ASN A 84 3.48 -18.17 -10.83
CA ASN A 84 4.69 -17.41 -11.14
C ASN A 84 5.42 -16.96 -9.87
N VAL A 85 4.68 -16.47 -8.85
CA VAL A 85 5.28 -16.14 -7.54
C VAL A 85 5.97 -17.36 -6.94
N ARG A 86 5.31 -18.53 -6.93
CA ARG A 86 5.87 -19.78 -6.40
C ARG A 86 7.09 -20.24 -7.19
N ALA A 87 7.02 -20.21 -8.51
CA ALA A 87 8.12 -20.61 -9.37
C ALA A 87 9.38 -19.76 -9.13
N MET A 88 9.24 -18.45 -8.93
CA MET A 88 10.36 -17.57 -8.58
C MET A 88 10.93 -17.90 -7.21
N ILE A 89 10.07 -18.11 -6.20
CA ILE A 89 10.50 -18.52 -4.86
C ILE A 89 11.25 -19.88 -4.89
N GLU A 90 10.75 -20.85 -5.65
CA GLU A 90 11.37 -22.18 -5.79
C GLU A 90 12.73 -22.12 -6.49
N ARG A 91 12.92 -21.20 -7.45
CA ARG A 91 14.22 -20.92 -8.07
C ARG A 91 15.17 -20.15 -7.17
N GLY A 92 14.73 -19.71 -5.98
CA GLY A 92 15.52 -18.89 -5.05
C GLY A 92 15.71 -17.44 -5.51
N GLU A 93 14.86 -16.96 -6.39
CA GLU A 93 14.87 -15.59 -6.88
C GLU A 93 14.22 -14.63 -5.86
N ASP A 94 14.66 -13.37 -5.87
CA ASP A 94 14.11 -12.29 -5.02
C ASP A 94 13.64 -11.11 -5.91
N PRO A 95 12.37 -11.14 -6.37
CA PRO A 95 11.84 -10.11 -7.24
C PRO A 95 11.90 -8.69 -6.65
N GLN A 96 11.77 -8.56 -5.33
CA GLN A 96 11.84 -7.27 -4.65
C GLN A 96 13.25 -6.68 -4.70
N ALA A 97 14.26 -7.50 -4.41
CA ALA A 97 15.66 -7.06 -4.49
C ALA A 97 16.05 -6.69 -5.92
N GLU A 98 15.66 -7.49 -6.91
CA GLU A 98 15.96 -7.21 -8.32
C GLU A 98 15.20 -5.96 -8.83
N ALA A 99 13.95 -5.75 -8.40
CA ALA A 99 13.21 -4.53 -8.73
C ALA A 99 13.89 -3.26 -8.17
N ILE A 100 14.33 -3.30 -6.91
CA ILE A 100 15.06 -2.17 -6.29
C ILE A 100 16.34 -1.88 -7.06
N LYS A 101 17.11 -2.92 -7.37
CA LYS A 101 18.36 -2.81 -8.12
C LYS A 101 18.11 -2.18 -9.50
N ARG A 102 17.15 -2.72 -10.25
CA ARG A 102 16.81 -2.24 -11.60
C ARG A 102 16.32 -0.80 -11.61
N GLY A 103 15.46 -0.42 -10.66
CA GLY A 103 14.99 0.97 -10.54
C GLY A 103 16.14 1.94 -10.28
N ARG A 104 17.08 1.57 -9.42
CA ARG A 104 18.27 2.38 -9.14
C ARG A 104 19.23 2.47 -10.33
N GLU A 105 19.38 1.42 -11.12
CA GLU A 105 20.15 1.45 -12.37
C GLU A 105 19.56 2.44 -13.38
N LEU A 106 18.24 2.64 -13.35
CA LEU A 106 17.53 3.64 -14.16
C LEU A 106 17.51 5.04 -13.51
N GLY A 107 18.19 5.22 -12.38
CA GLY A 107 18.28 6.51 -11.68
C GLY A 107 17.08 6.88 -10.81
N MET A 108 16.18 5.95 -10.55
CA MET A 108 15.02 6.14 -9.69
C MET A 108 15.29 5.72 -8.25
N ASP A 109 14.67 6.41 -7.29
CA ASP A 109 14.48 5.87 -5.95
C ASP A 109 13.29 4.89 -5.96
N VAL A 110 13.39 3.81 -5.19
CA VAL A 110 12.36 2.74 -5.20
C VAL A 110 11.76 2.59 -3.81
N TYR A 111 10.46 2.78 -3.73
CA TYR A 111 9.68 2.69 -2.50
C TYR A 111 8.76 1.48 -2.53
N ALA A 112 8.63 0.81 -1.39
CA ALA A 112 7.52 -0.11 -1.20
C ALA A 112 6.24 0.71 -0.98
N SER A 113 5.19 0.46 -1.75
CA SER A 113 3.85 0.97 -1.47
C SER A 113 3.03 -0.14 -0.82
N ILE A 114 2.42 0.14 0.33
CA ILE A 114 1.64 -0.81 1.11
C ILE A 114 0.24 -0.27 1.29
N ARG A 115 -0.75 -0.95 0.73
CA ARG A 115 -2.15 -0.65 0.97
C ARG A 115 -2.51 -0.99 2.40
N MET A 116 -2.99 0.01 3.14
CA MET A 116 -3.29 -0.14 4.56
C MET A 116 -4.60 -0.89 4.82
N ASN A 117 -5.44 -1.04 3.80
CA ASN A 117 -6.61 -1.90 3.82
C ASN A 117 -6.77 -2.66 2.50
N ASP A 118 -7.61 -3.68 2.48
CA ASP A 118 -7.96 -4.42 1.28
C ASP A 118 -9.48 -4.63 1.20
N ASN A 119 -10.04 -4.38 0.02
CA ASN A 119 -11.46 -4.48 -0.27
C ASN A 119 -11.72 -5.05 -1.68
N HIS A 120 -10.80 -5.84 -2.23
CA HIS A 120 -10.92 -6.41 -3.58
C HIS A 120 -12.05 -7.44 -3.71
N PHE A 121 -12.65 -7.87 -2.61
CA PHE A 121 -13.78 -8.79 -2.55
C PHE A 121 -15.08 -8.10 -2.11
N ASN A 122 -15.20 -6.80 -2.38
CA ASN A 122 -16.36 -5.95 -2.02
C ASN A 122 -17.71 -6.38 -2.60
N GLY A 123 -17.73 -7.34 -3.51
CA GLY A 123 -18.96 -7.96 -4.00
C GLY A 123 -19.51 -9.08 -3.12
N LEU A 124 -18.78 -9.49 -2.07
CA LEU A 124 -19.20 -10.51 -1.12
C LEU A 124 -19.89 -9.86 0.10
N GLN A 125 -20.89 -10.57 0.63
CA GLN A 125 -21.42 -10.25 1.95
C GLN A 125 -20.49 -10.85 3.03
N ILE A 126 -20.53 -10.30 4.25
CA ILE A 126 -19.65 -10.74 5.35
C ILE A 126 -19.84 -12.23 5.68
N ASP A 127 -21.07 -12.73 5.64
CA ASP A 127 -21.40 -14.12 5.90
C ASP A 127 -20.97 -15.07 4.77
N GLU A 128 -20.66 -14.54 3.58
CA GLU A 128 -20.10 -15.31 2.46
C GLU A 128 -18.59 -15.50 2.56
N ILE A 129 -17.89 -14.58 3.27
CA ILE A 129 -16.42 -14.56 3.38
C ILE A 129 -15.84 -15.91 3.85
N PRO A 130 -16.35 -16.58 4.90
CA PRO A 130 -15.80 -17.86 5.38
C PRO A 130 -15.78 -18.97 4.32
N ASN A 131 -16.69 -18.93 3.37
CA ASN A 131 -16.88 -19.96 2.34
C ASN A 131 -16.37 -19.53 0.94
N SER A 132 -15.92 -18.30 0.78
CA SER A 132 -15.43 -17.78 -0.51
C SER A 132 -14.11 -18.44 -0.91
N LYS A 133 -13.94 -18.64 -2.23
CA LYS A 133 -12.72 -19.20 -2.84
C LYS A 133 -11.83 -18.13 -3.45
N ASN A 134 -12.12 -16.86 -3.22
CA ASN A 134 -11.29 -15.76 -3.73
C ASN A 134 -9.86 -15.88 -3.20
N ILE A 135 -8.87 -15.86 -4.10
CA ILE A 135 -7.45 -16.09 -3.76
C ILE A 135 -6.81 -14.96 -2.95
N SER A 136 -7.44 -13.78 -2.92
CA SER A 136 -7.00 -12.65 -2.12
C SER A 136 -7.50 -12.71 -0.67
N LEU A 137 -8.45 -13.61 -0.36
CA LEU A 137 -8.96 -13.79 0.99
C LEU A 137 -8.03 -14.69 1.80
N THR A 138 -7.48 -14.15 2.87
CA THR A 138 -6.64 -14.87 3.81
C THR A 138 -7.45 -15.77 4.74
N LYS A 139 -6.80 -16.75 5.34
CA LYS A 139 -7.40 -17.57 6.40
C LYS A 139 -7.86 -16.70 7.57
N MET A 140 -7.05 -15.70 7.97
CA MET A 140 -7.42 -14.77 9.04
C MET A 140 -8.75 -14.06 8.74
N ARG A 141 -8.98 -13.63 7.50
CA ARG A 141 -10.22 -12.95 7.13
C ARG A 141 -11.43 -13.89 7.14
N ARG A 142 -11.23 -15.16 6.78
CA ARG A 142 -12.27 -16.19 6.86
C ARG A 142 -12.61 -16.60 8.28
N ASP A 143 -11.59 -16.67 9.14
CA ASP A 143 -11.75 -17.07 10.54
C ASP A 143 -12.34 -15.93 11.41
N HIS A 144 -12.16 -14.67 10.99
CA HIS A 144 -12.53 -13.48 11.74
C HIS A 144 -13.36 -12.47 10.92
N PRO A 145 -14.51 -12.87 10.37
CA PRO A 145 -15.37 -11.95 9.63
C PRO A 145 -15.87 -10.78 10.49
N GLU A 146 -15.95 -10.94 11.82
CA GLU A 146 -16.33 -9.91 12.79
C GLU A 146 -15.29 -8.78 12.94
N TRP A 147 -14.07 -8.95 12.41
CA TRP A 147 -13.03 -7.91 12.41
C TRP A 147 -13.14 -6.95 11.22
N MET A 148 -14.10 -7.16 10.33
CA MET A 148 -14.41 -6.25 9.24
C MET A 148 -15.38 -5.15 9.67
N LEU A 149 -15.49 -4.09 8.88
CA LEU A 149 -16.32 -2.93 9.21
C LEU A 149 -17.82 -3.27 9.24
N GLY A 150 -18.30 -4.12 8.33
CA GLY A 150 -19.68 -4.53 8.29
C GLY A 150 -20.65 -3.37 8.07
N GLU A 151 -21.73 -3.39 8.81
CA GLU A 151 -22.77 -2.35 8.81
C GLU A 151 -22.30 -0.98 9.35
N LYS A 152 -21.07 -0.91 9.86
CA LYS A 152 -20.48 0.34 10.41
C LYS A 152 -19.95 1.28 9.33
N THR A 153 -20.07 0.92 8.06
CA THR A 153 -19.60 1.69 6.91
C THR A 153 -20.55 1.54 5.73
N HIS A 154 -20.21 2.16 4.58
CA HIS A 154 -20.93 1.92 3.32
C HIS A 154 -20.76 0.49 2.85
N ASP A 155 -21.78 -0.08 2.22
CA ASP A 155 -21.81 -1.48 1.73
C ASP A 155 -20.56 -1.85 0.92
N TRP A 156 -20.08 -0.94 0.08
CA TRP A 156 -18.86 -1.14 -0.71
C TRP A 156 -17.61 -1.43 0.14
N PHE A 157 -17.54 -0.92 1.37
CA PHE A 157 -16.40 -1.07 2.28
C PHE A 157 -16.68 -2.03 3.44
N ALA A 158 -17.84 -2.68 3.45
CA ALA A 158 -18.26 -3.57 4.54
C ALA A 158 -17.23 -4.67 4.84
N VAL A 159 -16.57 -5.18 3.81
CA VAL A 159 -15.54 -6.24 3.92
C VAL A 159 -14.12 -5.71 4.19
N SER A 160 -13.94 -4.41 4.33
CA SER A 160 -12.67 -3.83 4.75
C SER A 160 -12.37 -4.12 6.22
N TRP A 161 -11.08 -4.22 6.56
CA TRP A 161 -10.66 -4.38 7.95
C TRP A 161 -11.04 -3.18 8.80
N ASN A 162 -11.56 -3.44 10.01
CA ASN A 162 -11.79 -2.42 11.03
C ASN A 162 -10.52 -2.22 11.87
N MET A 163 -9.86 -1.06 11.70
CA MET A 163 -8.66 -0.72 12.47
C MET A 163 -8.93 -0.40 13.95
N GLU A 164 -10.20 -0.36 14.40
CA GLU A 164 -10.53 -0.34 15.82
C GLU A 164 -10.11 -1.64 16.51
N VAL A 165 -10.04 -2.75 15.77
CA VAL A 165 -9.58 -4.06 16.26
C VAL A 165 -8.05 -4.03 16.45
N PRO A 166 -7.52 -4.24 17.66
CA PRO A 166 -6.08 -4.15 17.93
C PRO A 166 -5.26 -5.16 17.13
N GLU A 167 -5.77 -6.36 16.92
CA GLU A 167 -5.13 -7.44 16.17
C GLU A 167 -4.89 -7.05 14.71
N ILE A 168 -5.82 -6.30 14.11
CA ILE A 168 -5.66 -5.78 12.73
C ILE A 168 -4.57 -4.73 12.67
N ARG A 169 -4.46 -3.84 13.66
CA ARG A 169 -3.38 -2.86 13.71
C ARG A 169 -2.02 -3.53 13.90
N GLU A 170 -1.93 -4.53 14.77
CA GLU A 170 -0.71 -5.32 14.96
C GLU A 170 -0.32 -6.05 13.67
N TYR A 171 -1.28 -6.66 12.98
CA TYR A 171 -1.07 -7.32 11.70
C TYR A 171 -0.52 -6.34 10.64
N ARG A 172 -1.13 -5.16 10.49
CA ARG A 172 -0.66 -4.13 9.56
C ARG A 172 0.71 -3.56 9.95
N PHE A 173 0.94 -3.30 11.21
CA PHE A 173 2.25 -2.88 11.71
C PHE A 173 3.34 -3.91 11.39
N ASN A 174 3.08 -5.19 11.67
CA ASN A 174 4.03 -6.27 11.40
C ASN A 174 4.29 -6.44 9.90
N HIS A 175 3.27 -6.29 9.05
CA HIS A 175 3.42 -6.29 7.59
C HIS A 175 4.36 -5.17 7.13
N VAL A 176 4.08 -3.92 7.51
CA VAL A 176 4.93 -2.77 7.16
C VAL A 176 6.36 -2.99 7.65
N LYS A 177 6.52 -3.41 8.91
CA LYS A 177 7.83 -3.66 9.51
C LYS A 177 8.60 -4.76 8.76
N GLU A 178 7.94 -5.85 8.37
CA GLU A 178 8.56 -6.92 7.60
C GLU A 178 9.07 -6.40 6.27
N VAL A 179 8.23 -5.75 5.46
CA VAL A 179 8.60 -5.21 4.14
C VAL A 179 9.76 -4.23 4.26
N CYS A 180 9.71 -3.30 5.22
CA CYS A 180 10.76 -2.30 5.41
C CYS A 180 12.10 -2.89 5.88
N THR A 181 12.09 -4.06 6.52
CA THR A 181 13.31 -4.68 7.07
C THR A 181 13.94 -5.72 6.15
N LEU A 182 13.16 -6.39 5.32
CA LEU A 182 13.66 -7.44 4.43
C LEU A 182 14.48 -6.89 3.28
N TRP A 183 14.10 -5.74 2.72
CA TRP A 183 14.73 -5.19 1.52
C TRP A 183 15.25 -3.76 1.72
N ASP A 184 16.14 -3.36 0.84
CA ASP A 184 16.84 -2.07 0.90
C ASP A 184 16.10 -0.95 0.15
N TRP A 185 14.79 -0.81 0.38
CA TRP A 185 13.99 0.29 -0.17
C TRP A 185 14.56 1.66 0.20
N ASP A 186 14.28 2.67 -0.61
CA ASP A 186 14.61 4.07 -0.29
C ASP A 186 13.59 4.70 0.66
N GLY A 187 12.41 4.12 0.74
CA GLY A 187 11.35 4.48 1.67
C GLY A 187 10.16 3.54 1.57
N VAL A 188 9.11 3.89 2.28
CA VAL A 188 7.81 3.20 2.24
C VAL A 188 6.68 4.21 2.08
N GLU A 189 5.70 3.89 1.27
CA GLU A 189 4.42 4.58 1.22
C GLU A 189 3.37 3.77 1.98
N LEU A 190 2.66 4.42 2.87
CA LEU A 190 1.43 3.92 3.44
C LEU A 190 0.27 4.43 2.60
N ASP A 191 -0.30 3.55 1.80
CA ASP A 191 -1.45 3.89 0.98
C ASP A 191 -2.74 3.74 1.81
N TRP A 192 -3.14 4.85 2.45
CA TRP A 192 -4.38 4.94 3.20
C TRP A 192 -5.60 5.18 2.31
N GLN A 193 -5.38 5.59 1.05
CA GLN A 193 -6.46 6.09 0.21
C GLN A 193 -7.05 5.05 -0.73
N ARG A 194 -6.33 3.99 -1.09
CA ARG A 194 -6.85 2.99 -2.05
C ARG A 194 -8.12 2.29 -1.57
N HIS A 195 -8.23 2.00 -0.30
CA HIS A 195 -9.44 1.48 0.36
C HIS A 195 -9.62 2.27 1.65
N ASN A 196 -10.14 3.48 1.51
CA ASN A 196 -9.98 4.60 2.43
C ASN A 196 -10.87 4.61 3.67
N PHE A 197 -11.69 3.59 3.92
CA PHE A 197 -12.43 3.45 5.16
C PHE A 197 -11.74 2.40 6.04
N HIS A 198 -11.25 2.87 7.18
CA HIS A 198 -10.48 2.06 8.14
C HIS A 198 -11.15 1.96 9.49
N LEU A 199 -12.12 2.82 9.76
CA LEU A 199 -12.83 2.97 11.03
C LEU A 199 -14.34 3.02 10.78
N PRO A 200 -15.18 2.69 11.78
CA PRO A 200 -16.62 2.94 11.71
C PRO A 200 -16.92 4.39 11.32
N ASN A 201 -17.77 4.61 10.32
CA ASN A 201 -17.99 5.95 9.75
C ASN A 201 -18.43 6.98 10.79
N ASP A 202 -19.40 6.62 11.65
CA ASP A 202 -19.95 7.54 12.64
C ASP A 202 -18.95 7.90 13.76
N ASP A 203 -17.94 7.07 13.95
CA ASP A 203 -16.94 7.22 15.00
C ASP A 203 -15.54 7.59 14.47
N ALA A 204 -15.33 7.65 13.16
CA ALA A 204 -14.01 7.75 12.55
C ALA A 204 -13.21 8.95 13.10
N TYR A 205 -13.84 10.12 13.20
CA TYR A 205 -13.17 11.30 13.77
C TYR A 205 -12.82 11.11 15.26
N ARG A 206 -13.70 10.51 16.04
CA ARG A 206 -13.46 10.21 17.45
C ARG A 206 -12.31 9.21 17.64
N LEU A 207 -12.23 8.21 16.74
CA LEU A 207 -11.25 7.14 16.78
C LEU A 207 -9.95 7.46 16.00
N ARG A 208 -9.78 8.66 15.42
CA ARG A 208 -8.62 9.02 14.61
C ARG A 208 -7.27 8.77 15.27
N TYR A 209 -7.22 8.82 16.61
CA TYR A 209 -6.00 8.52 17.36
C TYR A 209 -5.49 7.09 17.12
N VAL A 210 -6.37 6.17 16.80
CA VAL A 210 -6.05 4.77 16.50
C VAL A 210 -5.12 4.67 15.29
N LEU A 211 -5.44 5.40 14.21
CA LEU A 211 -4.61 5.46 13.00
C LEU A 211 -3.34 6.27 13.24
N THR A 212 -3.44 7.34 14.02
CA THR A 212 -2.29 8.18 14.39
C THR A 212 -1.26 7.41 15.22
N ASP A 213 -1.71 6.57 16.16
CA ASP A 213 -0.80 5.75 16.96
C ASP A 213 -0.11 4.68 16.10
N LEU A 214 -0.80 4.09 15.13
CA LEU A 214 -0.19 3.20 14.14
C LEU A 214 0.85 3.95 13.29
N GLN A 215 0.52 5.16 12.85
CA GLN A 215 1.44 6.03 12.09
C GLN A 215 2.71 6.35 12.90
N ARG A 216 2.57 6.67 14.22
CA ARG A 216 3.69 6.90 15.13
C ARG A 216 4.59 5.67 15.26
N ALA A 217 4.00 4.48 15.46
CA ALA A 217 4.76 3.24 15.57
C ALA A 217 5.54 2.92 14.30
N ILE A 218 4.93 3.16 13.12
CA ILE A 218 5.61 2.98 11.82
C ILE A 218 6.71 4.03 11.67
N ARG A 219 6.48 5.30 12.02
CA ARG A 219 7.50 6.35 11.98
C ARG A 219 8.71 6.01 12.85
N GLN A 220 8.48 5.51 14.06
CA GLN A 220 9.57 5.04 14.91
C GLN A 220 10.38 3.94 14.22
N THR A 221 9.69 2.96 13.61
CA THR A 221 10.35 1.86 12.89
C THR A 221 11.19 2.37 11.71
N THR A 222 10.66 3.30 10.90
CA THR A 222 11.42 3.87 9.77
C THR A 222 12.65 4.66 10.24
N ASN A 223 12.55 5.37 11.35
CA ASN A 223 13.70 6.08 11.97
C ASN A 223 14.78 5.10 12.47
N GLU A 224 14.39 3.98 13.08
CA GLU A 224 15.30 2.93 13.52
C GLU A 224 16.02 2.27 12.33
N ILE A 225 15.30 2.00 11.24
CA ILE A 225 15.88 1.48 10.00
C ILE A 225 16.89 2.47 9.41
N ALA A 226 16.53 3.76 9.29
CA ALA A 226 17.41 4.79 8.79
C ALA A 226 18.70 4.89 9.63
N LYS A 227 18.55 4.89 10.96
CA LYS A 227 19.69 4.90 11.88
C LYS A 227 20.60 3.68 11.70
N LYS A 228 20.01 2.48 11.60
CA LYS A 228 20.77 1.24 11.40
C LYS A 228 21.50 1.19 10.07
N ARG A 229 20.88 1.74 9.01
CA ARG A 229 21.46 1.76 7.65
C ARG A 229 22.47 2.89 7.44
N GLY A 230 22.48 3.92 8.31
CA GLY A 230 23.30 5.12 8.14
C GLY A 230 22.88 5.99 6.94
N ARG A 231 21.68 5.83 6.44
CA ARG A 231 21.09 6.61 5.35
C ARG A 231 19.59 6.83 5.59
N PRO A 232 18.98 7.86 4.98
CA PRO A 232 17.54 8.10 5.11
C PRO A 232 16.71 6.89 4.70
N PHE A 233 15.55 6.74 5.34
CA PHE A 233 14.47 5.87 4.96
C PHE A 233 13.18 6.67 5.09
N TYR A 234 12.62 7.07 3.96
CA TYR A 234 11.52 8.03 3.94
C TYR A 234 10.16 7.36 4.12
N LEU A 235 9.23 8.08 4.75
CA LEU A 235 7.87 7.65 4.97
C LEU A 235 6.91 8.56 4.21
N ALA A 236 6.28 8.02 3.18
CA ALA A 236 5.22 8.67 2.43
C ALA A 236 3.85 8.20 2.93
N ALA A 237 2.85 9.04 2.84
CA ALA A 237 1.46 8.69 3.08
C ALA A 237 0.57 9.22 1.96
N ARG A 238 -0.19 8.31 1.31
CA ARG A 238 -1.24 8.67 0.36
C ARG A 238 -2.54 8.81 1.14
N VAL A 239 -3.16 9.98 1.01
CA VAL A 239 -4.29 10.41 1.84
C VAL A 239 -5.40 10.99 0.97
N SER A 240 -6.54 11.35 1.56
CA SER A 240 -7.66 11.94 0.82
C SER A 240 -7.29 13.25 0.13
N GLY A 241 -8.00 13.60 -0.94
CA GLY A 241 -7.77 14.81 -1.72
C GLY A 241 -8.04 16.11 -0.97
N THR A 242 -8.76 16.07 0.16
CA THR A 242 -9.03 17.23 1.02
C THR A 242 -8.79 16.94 2.49
N LEU A 243 -8.43 17.97 3.27
CA LEU A 243 -8.28 17.86 4.73
C LEU A 243 -9.63 17.59 5.41
N GLU A 244 -10.72 18.12 4.88
CA GLU A 244 -12.06 17.87 5.38
C GLU A 244 -12.42 16.38 5.27
N MET A 245 -12.22 15.77 4.09
CA MET A 245 -12.49 14.35 3.89
C MET A 245 -11.54 13.49 4.72
N SER A 246 -10.25 13.84 4.76
CA SER A 246 -9.27 13.16 5.62
C SER A 246 -9.73 13.12 7.08
N ARG A 247 -10.17 14.26 7.60
CA ARG A 247 -10.72 14.37 8.97
C ARG A 247 -11.97 13.51 9.14
N HIS A 248 -12.88 13.51 8.17
CA HIS A 248 -14.14 12.76 8.23
C HIS A 248 -13.91 11.25 8.35
N ILE A 249 -12.93 10.71 7.64
CA ILE A 249 -12.58 9.28 7.67
C ILE A 249 -11.51 8.90 8.71
N GLY A 250 -11.11 9.85 9.56
CA GLY A 250 -10.24 9.59 10.71
C GLY A 250 -8.75 9.75 10.47
N TYR A 251 -8.32 10.44 9.40
CA TYR A 251 -6.91 10.80 9.20
C TYR A 251 -6.63 12.15 9.88
N ASP A 252 -5.83 12.14 10.93
CA ASP A 252 -5.44 13.35 11.66
C ASP A 252 -4.18 13.98 11.04
N ILE A 253 -4.32 14.44 9.79
CA ILE A 253 -3.22 14.99 9.00
C ILE A 253 -2.50 16.14 9.73
N PRO A 254 -3.21 17.10 10.39
CA PRO A 254 -2.52 18.12 11.17
C PRO A 254 -1.59 17.57 12.25
N THR A 255 -2.01 16.52 12.96
CA THR A 255 -1.15 15.85 13.95
C THR A 255 0.02 15.14 13.28
N TRP A 256 -0.20 14.47 12.14
CA TRP A 256 0.88 13.78 11.41
C TRP A 256 1.94 14.77 10.92
N VAL A 257 1.54 15.96 10.47
CA VAL A 257 2.45 17.04 10.06
C VAL A 257 3.20 17.61 11.26
N ASN A 258 2.47 17.99 12.33
CA ASN A 258 3.07 18.63 13.51
C ASN A 258 4.07 17.74 14.25
N GLU A 259 3.85 16.43 14.25
CA GLU A 259 4.74 15.46 14.89
C GLU A 259 5.82 14.92 13.95
N GLY A 260 5.83 15.31 12.67
CA GLY A 260 6.80 14.85 11.67
C GLY A 260 6.65 13.35 11.39
N LEU A 261 5.41 12.85 11.34
CA LEU A 261 5.11 11.44 11.14
C LEU A 261 5.17 11.01 9.66
N VAL A 262 5.39 11.95 8.75
CA VAL A 262 5.55 11.72 7.31
C VAL A 262 6.66 12.60 6.75
N ASP A 263 7.28 12.18 5.67
CA ASP A 263 8.25 12.96 4.88
C ASP A 263 7.63 13.43 3.56
N ILE A 264 6.63 12.68 3.06
CA ILE A 264 5.92 12.96 1.81
C ILE A 264 4.42 12.76 2.05
N LEU A 265 3.61 13.75 1.70
CA LEU A 265 2.15 13.63 1.65
C LEU A 265 1.67 13.60 0.20
N ILE A 266 0.74 12.67 -0.08
CA ILE A 266 0.19 12.46 -1.42
C ILE A 266 -1.34 12.56 -1.36
N PRO A 267 -1.91 13.79 -1.45
CA PRO A 267 -3.33 13.97 -1.63
C PRO A 267 -3.83 13.27 -2.89
N SER A 268 -4.94 12.53 -2.81
CA SER A 268 -5.37 11.61 -3.86
C SER A 268 -6.86 11.30 -3.80
N GLY A 269 -7.44 10.97 -4.93
CA GLY A 269 -8.68 10.20 -4.97
C GLY A 269 -8.46 8.74 -4.56
N GLY A 270 -9.53 7.99 -4.39
CA GLY A 270 -9.49 6.56 -4.03
C GLY A 270 -8.89 5.69 -5.15
N SER A 271 -9.55 5.68 -6.31
CA SER A 271 -9.15 4.91 -7.48
C SER A 271 -9.17 5.70 -8.79
N GLY A 272 -9.30 7.01 -8.70
CA GLY A 272 -9.30 7.93 -9.83
C GLY A 272 -8.79 9.30 -9.42
N THR A 273 -8.57 10.20 -10.38
CA THR A 273 -8.24 11.60 -10.09
C THR A 273 -9.43 12.25 -9.41
N ASP A 274 -9.22 12.81 -8.22
CA ASP A 274 -10.26 13.56 -7.50
C ASP A 274 -10.29 14.99 -8.05
N PRO A 275 -11.39 15.42 -8.71
CA PRO A 275 -11.51 16.78 -9.24
C PRO A 275 -11.64 17.85 -8.14
N LEU A 276 -11.95 17.43 -6.90
CA LEU A 276 -12.07 18.32 -5.74
C LEU A 276 -10.79 18.34 -4.89
N MET A 277 -9.71 17.69 -5.34
CA MET A 277 -8.44 17.68 -4.63
C MET A 277 -7.91 19.10 -4.43
N ASN A 278 -7.68 19.47 -3.18
CA ASN A 278 -7.23 20.79 -2.78
C ASN A 278 -5.79 20.74 -2.28
N ILE A 279 -4.84 20.86 -3.20
CA ILE A 279 -3.40 20.81 -2.89
C ILE A 279 -2.98 22.02 -2.05
N GLU A 280 -3.59 23.18 -2.26
CA GLU A 280 -3.23 24.42 -1.60
C GLU A 280 -3.36 24.31 -0.07
N GLU A 281 -4.41 23.66 0.44
CA GLU A 281 -4.60 23.50 1.89
C GLU A 281 -3.52 22.60 2.51
N TYR A 282 -3.01 21.60 1.78
CA TYR A 282 -1.88 20.76 2.21
C TYR A 282 -0.56 21.54 2.19
N VAL A 283 -0.36 22.37 1.17
CA VAL A 283 0.81 23.26 1.08
C VAL A 283 0.81 24.26 2.23
N GLU A 284 -0.33 24.85 2.55
CA GLU A 284 -0.48 25.77 3.68
C GLU A 284 -0.20 25.06 5.02
N LEU A 285 -0.79 23.89 5.22
CA LEU A 285 -0.59 23.08 6.44
C LEU A 285 0.88 22.70 6.65
N CYS A 286 1.59 22.34 5.57
CA CYS A 286 2.98 21.91 5.63
C CYS A 286 3.98 23.07 5.57
N ASN A 287 3.51 24.33 5.51
CA ASN A 287 4.39 25.50 5.44
C ASN A 287 5.34 25.55 6.65
N GLY A 288 6.63 25.72 6.38
CA GLY A 288 7.67 25.74 7.42
C GLY A 288 8.15 24.35 7.88
N THR A 289 7.68 23.27 7.26
CA THR A 289 8.16 21.90 7.48
C THR A 289 9.04 21.42 6.31
N ASP A 290 9.67 20.26 6.48
CA ASP A 290 10.43 19.58 5.42
C ASP A 290 9.61 18.53 4.66
N ILE A 291 8.28 18.55 4.79
CA ILE A 291 7.37 17.61 4.14
C ILE A 291 7.15 18.04 2.68
N ASP A 292 7.38 17.12 1.74
CA ASP A 292 7.07 17.35 0.33
C ASP A 292 5.64 16.89 0.00
N ILE A 293 4.98 17.59 -0.92
CA ILE A 293 3.60 17.33 -1.32
C ILE A 293 3.55 17.00 -2.81
N TYR A 294 2.84 15.92 -3.15
CA TYR A 294 2.59 15.47 -4.51
C TYR A 294 1.11 15.18 -4.71
N GLY A 295 0.44 15.92 -5.60
CA GLY A 295 -0.93 15.60 -5.98
C GLY A 295 -0.97 14.34 -6.87
N ALA A 296 -1.83 13.37 -6.54
CA ALA A 296 -1.95 12.16 -7.34
C ALA A 296 -2.92 12.35 -8.51
N ILE A 297 -2.45 12.02 -9.71
CA ILE A 297 -3.24 12.00 -10.94
C ILE A 297 -3.25 10.56 -11.46
N TYR A 298 -4.42 10.04 -11.78
CA TYR A 298 -4.60 8.73 -12.39
C TYR A 298 -4.63 8.83 -13.90
N GLY A 299 -4.00 7.88 -14.59
CA GLY A 299 -4.01 7.79 -16.05
C GLY A 299 -5.38 7.43 -16.65
N GLU A 300 -6.29 6.89 -15.85
CA GLU A 300 -7.66 6.62 -16.26
C GLU A 300 -8.57 7.76 -15.81
N PHE A 301 -9.06 8.52 -16.78
CA PHE A 301 -10.22 9.36 -16.57
C PHE A 301 -11.43 8.45 -16.73
N TYR A 302 -12.17 8.17 -15.66
CA TYR A 302 -13.51 7.66 -15.82
C TYR A 302 -14.32 8.75 -16.53
N GLY A 303 -14.43 8.63 -17.85
CA GLY A 303 -15.31 9.49 -18.63
C GLY A 303 -16.72 9.33 -18.09
N GLN A 304 -17.34 10.46 -17.75
CA GLN A 304 -18.76 10.56 -17.44
C GLN A 304 -19.58 10.22 -18.67
#